data_b5f8a6cce488f3d33cacab7256826d0b
#
_entry.id   b5f8a6cce488f3d33cacab7256826d0b
#
_cell.length_a   1.000
_cell.length_b   1.000
_cell.length_c   1.000
_cell.angle_alpha   90.00
_cell.angle_beta   90.00
_cell.angle_gamma   90.00
#
_symmetry.space_group_name_H-M   'P 1'
#
loop_
_entity.id
_entity.type
_entity.pdbx_description
1 polymer ?
#
loop_
_entity_poly.entity_id
_entity_poly.type
_entity_poly.pdbx_seq_one_letter_code
_entity_poly.pdbx_strand_id
1 'polypeptide(L)'
;MRFTLFAVAAAVFGQTVLASPLTPETTDIAAKFPVVELSSAQAHPNITLSQGGIHIDAAQAEFPATLLLCTTTSCISCFGFDLSAVPTNECIASGINYQSIAISQPSNEGLPFGVFGSPPGCTSFVQIPAVNTCYNVSPAPFADYAIA
;
A
#
# COMPACT_ATOMS: atom_id res chain seq x y z
N MET A 1 -12.58 63.77 -6.05
CA MET A 1 -12.12 62.52 -6.67
C MET A 1 -11.69 61.58 -5.56
N ARG A 2 -12.47 60.55 -5.25
CA ARG A 2 -12.15 59.54 -4.22
C ARG A 2 -11.76 58.24 -4.94
N PHE A 3 -10.51 57.84 -4.85
CA PHE A 3 -10.03 56.55 -5.35
C PHE A 3 -10.22 55.50 -4.27
N THR A 4 -11.06 54.53 -4.54
CA THR A 4 -11.25 53.35 -3.70
C THR A 4 -10.29 52.24 -4.20
N LEU A 5 -9.31 51.91 -3.37
CA LEU A 5 -8.41 50.76 -3.61
C LEU A 5 -9.13 49.46 -3.19
N PHE A 6 -9.40 48.59 -4.13
CA PHE A 6 -9.83 47.24 -3.87
C PHE A 6 -8.58 46.35 -3.69
N ALA A 7 -8.36 45.88 -2.49
CA ALA A 7 -7.37 44.85 -2.21
C ALA A 7 -7.98 43.48 -2.55
N VAL A 8 -7.45 42.83 -3.56
CA VAL A 8 -7.79 41.42 -3.89
C VAL A 8 -6.88 40.52 -3.05
N ALA A 9 -7.43 39.91 -2.03
CA ALA A 9 -6.75 38.86 -1.28
C ALA A 9 -6.86 37.53 -2.06
N ALA A 10 -5.77 37.07 -2.67
CA ALA A 10 -5.67 35.76 -3.27
C ALA A 10 -5.42 34.73 -2.15
N ALA A 11 -6.46 33.97 -1.80
CA ALA A 11 -6.31 32.82 -0.91
C ALA A 11 -5.76 31.64 -1.73
N VAL A 12 -4.49 31.32 -1.50
CA VAL A 12 -3.86 30.12 -2.03
C VAL A 12 -4.32 28.94 -1.17
N PHE A 13 -5.32 28.20 -1.64
CA PHE A 13 -5.69 26.92 -1.03
C PHE A 13 -4.64 25.88 -1.42
N GLY A 14 -3.74 25.59 -0.50
CA GLY A 14 -2.88 24.41 -0.59
C GLY A 14 -3.74 23.15 -0.53
N GLN A 15 -3.92 22.48 -1.67
CA GLN A 15 -4.54 21.18 -1.73
C GLN A 15 -3.52 20.14 -1.27
N THR A 16 -3.62 19.71 -0.03
CA THR A 16 -3.01 18.45 0.41
C THR A 16 -3.77 17.33 -0.28
N VAL A 17 -3.15 16.67 -1.24
CA VAL A 17 -3.67 15.45 -1.84
C VAL A 17 -3.51 14.35 -0.78
N LEU A 18 -4.53 14.19 0.04
CA LEU A 18 -4.70 12.99 0.85
C LEU A 18 -5.10 11.90 -0.13
N ALA A 19 -4.26 10.89 -0.29
CA ALA A 19 -4.66 9.66 -0.96
C ALA A 19 -5.85 9.09 -0.18
N SER A 20 -7.06 9.29 -0.71
CA SER A 20 -8.27 8.73 -0.12
C SER A 20 -8.19 7.21 -0.26
N PRO A 21 -8.36 6.45 0.84
CA PRO A 21 -8.53 5.01 0.72
C PRO A 21 -9.76 4.76 -0.15
N LEU A 22 -9.59 3.95 -1.18
CA LEU A 22 -10.70 3.42 -1.93
C LEU A 22 -11.65 2.73 -0.96
N THR A 23 -12.94 2.91 -1.18
CA THR A 23 -14.04 2.31 -0.41
C THR A 23 -13.72 0.87 -0.01
N PRO A 24 -14.24 0.38 1.14
CA PRO A 24 -14.02 -0.99 1.56
C PRO A 24 -14.57 -1.93 0.50
N GLU A 25 -13.74 -2.32 -0.45
CA GLU A 25 -14.07 -3.35 -1.41
C GLU A 25 -13.87 -4.71 -0.74
N THR A 26 -15.01 -5.16 -0.28
CA THR A 26 -15.51 -6.54 -0.32
C THR A 26 -14.52 -7.64 0.04
N THR A 27 -14.57 -7.95 1.28
CA THR A 27 -14.25 -9.16 2.01
C THR A 27 -14.37 -10.51 1.25
N ASP A 28 -15.14 -10.58 0.16
CA ASP A 28 -15.47 -11.86 -0.47
C ASP A 28 -14.36 -12.45 -1.36
N ILE A 29 -13.48 -11.64 -1.93
CA ILE A 29 -12.42 -12.12 -2.83
C ILE A 29 -11.26 -12.69 -2.03
N ALA A 30 -10.80 -11.96 -1.03
CA ALA A 30 -9.66 -12.35 -0.20
C ALA A 30 -9.95 -13.58 0.68
N ALA A 31 -11.20 -13.79 1.09
CA ALA A 31 -11.62 -14.96 1.85
C ALA A 31 -11.50 -16.30 1.08
N LYS A 32 -11.28 -16.24 -0.23
CA LYS A 32 -11.07 -17.43 -1.08
C LYS A 32 -9.60 -17.77 -1.26
N PHE A 33 -8.69 -16.93 -0.82
CA PHE A 33 -7.26 -17.16 -0.97
C PHE A 33 -6.77 -18.21 0.03
N PRO A 34 -5.82 -19.08 -0.35
CA PRO A 34 -5.13 -19.93 0.60
C PRO A 34 -4.41 -19.07 1.65
N VAL A 35 -4.48 -19.45 2.92
CA VAL A 35 -3.89 -18.73 4.04
C VAL A 35 -2.54 -19.32 4.40
N VAL A 36 -1.52 -18.48 4.50
CA VAL A 36 -0.14 -18.82 4.83
C VAL A 36 0.38 -17.90 5.94
N GLU A 37 1.22 -18.41 6.82
CA GLU A 37 1.90 -17.59 7.83
C GLU A 37 3.15 -16.92 7.21
N LEU A 38 3.25 -15.60 7.37
CA LEU A 38 4.38 -14.80 6.93
C LEU A 38 5.16 -14.31 8.17
N SER A 39 6.32 -14.89 8.37
CA SER A 39 7.17 -14.53 9.52
C SER A 39 8.16 -13.43 9.15
N SER A 40 8.33 -12.45 10.05
CA SER A 40 9.39 -11.44 9.95
C SER A 40 10.81 -12.04 9.98
N ALA A 41 10.97 -13.31 10.37
CA ALA A 41 12.24 -14.02 10.26
C ALA A 41 12.69 -14.24 8.79
N GLN A 42 11.79 -14.05 7.83
CA GLN A 42 12.08 -14.03 6.39
C GLN A 42 12.36 -12.61 5.87
N ALA A 43 12.53 -11.64 6.79
CA ALA A 43 12.77 -10.25 6.44
C ALA A 43 14.07 -10.09 5.63
N HIS A 44 13.96 -9.44 4.50
CA HIS A 44 15.11 -9.00 3.71
C HIS A 44 15.52 -7.59 4.17
N PRO A 45 16.65 -7.42 4.88
CA PRO A 45 17.01 -6.11 5.44
C PRO A 45 17.52 -5.09 4.42
N ASN A 46 17.66 -5.45 3.14
CA ASN A 46 18.35 -4.64 2.14
C ASN A 46 17.46 -4.09 1.03
N ILE A 47 16.29 -3.55 1.37
CA ILE A 47 15.58 -2.70 0.42
C ILE A 47 16.13 -1.29 0.58
N THR A 48 16.81 -0.80 -0.45
CA THR A 48 17.25 0.60 -0.49
C THR A 48 16.06 1.45 -0.93
N LEU A 49 15.33 2.02 0.01
CA LEU A 49 14.30 3.00 -0.30
C LEU A 49 14.97 4.33 -0.62
N SER A 50 14.78 4.81 -1.83
CA SER A 50 15.20 6.15 -2.23
C SER A 50 14.14 7.16 -1.78
N GLN A 51 14.53 8.17 -1.03
CA GLN A 51 13.64 9.31 -0.76
C GLN A 51 13.61 10.20 -2.01
N GLY A 52 12.48 10.26 -2.67
CA GLY A 52 12.24 11.32 -3.63
C GLY A 52 11.59 10.93 -4.95
N GLY A 53 10.36 11.34 -5.10
CA GLY A 53 9.67 11.46 -6.38
C GLY A 53 8.69 10.33 -6.68
N ILE A 54 7.48 10.70 -7.07
CA ILE A 54 6.45 9.75 -7.55
C ILE A 54 6.95 9.20 -8.89
N HIS A 55 7.60 8.05 -8.86
CA HIS A 55 7.89 7.27 -10.04
C HIS A 55 6.91 6.09 -10.08
N ILE A 56 5.82 6.27 -10.83
CA ILE A 56 4.97 5.13 -11.19
C ILE A 56 5.76 4.32 -12.21
N ASP A 57 6.15 3.12 -11.83
CA ASP A 57 6.82 2.21 -12.75
C ASP A 57 5.83 1.78 -13.84
N ALA A 58 6.28 1.80 -15.11
CA ALA A 58 5.48 1.30 -16.23
C ALA A 58 5.03 -0.16 -16.02
N ALA A 59 5.83 -0.96 -15.33
CA ALA A 59 5.50 -2.33 -14.97
C ALA A 59 4.27 -2.44 -14.06
N GLN A 60 4.05 -1.48 -13.15
CA GLN A 60 2.86 -1.48 -12.29
C GLN A 60 1.56 -1.28 -13.07
N ALA A 61 1.59 -0.43 -14.12
CA ALA A 61 0.43 -0.21 -14.98
C ALA A 61 0.16 -1.40 -15.93
N GLU A 62 1.21 -2.13 -16.32
CA GLU A 62 1.11 -3.32 -17.15
C GLU A 62 0.58 -4.53 -16.38
N PHE A 63 0.89 -4.62 -15.08
CA PHE A 63 0.47 -5.71 -14.19
C PHE A 63 -0.47 -5.21 -13.08
N PRO A 64 -1.73 -4.83 -13.42
CA PRO A 64 -2.64 -4.26 -12.45
C PRO A 64 -2.96 -5.24 -11.32
N ALA A 65 -2.85 -4.74 -10.09
CA ALA A 65 -3.11 -5.52 -8.89
C ALA A 65 -3.57 -4.62 -7.74
N THR A 66 -4.30 -5.18 -6.81
CA THR A 66 -4.77 -4.51 -5.60
C THR A 66 -4.07 -5.12 -4.38
N LEU A 67 -3.38 -4.28 -3.62
CA LEU A 67 -2.87 -4.65 -2.30
C LEU A 67 -4.03 -4.62 -1.29
N LEU A 68 -4.22 -5.71 -0.58
CA LEU A 68 -5.23 -5.88 0.46
C LEU A 68 -4.54 -5.91 1.82
N LEU A 69 -4.80 -4.90 2.65
CA LEU A 69 -4.33 -4.82 4.03
C LEU A 69 -5.52 -5.09 4.96
N CYS A 70 -5.44 -6.13 5.77
CA CYS A 70 -6.59 -6.66 6.49
C CYS A 70 -6.40 -6.52 8.00
N THR A 71 -7.36 -5.90 8.67
CA THR A 71 -7.32 -5.66 10.13
C THR A 71 -7.48 -6.94 10.96
N THR A 72 -7.90 -8.02 10.31
CA THR A 72 -8.03 -9.36 10.90
C THR A 72 -7.12 -10.36 10.20
N THR A 73 -6.85 -11.47 10.83
CA THR A 73 -6.21 -12.63 10.20
C THR A 73 -7.07 -13.22 9.10
N SER A 74 -6.47 -14.02 8.23
CA SER A 74 -7.15 -14.77 7.15
C SER A 74 -7.88 -13.89 6.13
N CYS A 75 -7.44 -12.63 6.00
CA CYS A 75 -7.93 -11.65 5.01
C CYS A 75 -9.46 -11.46 5.00
N ILE A 76 -10.10 -11.46 6.18
CA ILE A 76 -11.56 -11.34 6.30
C ILE A 76 -12.04 -9.88 6.20
N SER A 77 -11.28 -8.91 6.72
CA SER A 77 -11.65 -7.49 6.73
C SER A 77 -10.52 -6.66 6.17
N CYS A 78 -10.59 -6.33 4.89
CA CYS A 78 -9.50 -5.74 4.14
C CYS A 78 -9.84 -4.35 3.56
N PHE A 79 -8.79 -3.54 3.44
CA PHE A 79 -8.77 -2.30 2.68
C PHE A 79 -7.91 -2.51 1.43
N GLY A 80 -8.42 -2.06 0.29
CA GLY A 80 -7.73 -2.19 -0.99
C GLY A 80 -6.94 -0.93 -1.37
N PHE A 81 -5.74 -1.13 -1.88
CA PHE A 81 -4.88 -0.08 -2.43
C PHE A 81 -4.46 -0.48 -3.85
N ASP A 82 -4.76 0.39 -4.81
CA ASP A 82 -4.34 0.16 -6.20
C ASP A 82 -2.82 0.30 -6.32
N LEU A 83 -2.13 -0.79 -6.61
CA LEU A 83 -0.68 -0.81 -6.73
C LEU A 83 -0.17 0.06 -7.88
N SER A 84 -0.98 0.31 -8.91
CA SER A 84 -0.59 1.19 -10.02
C SER A 84 -0.47 2.67 -9.61
N ALA A 85 -1.09 3.06 -8.51
CA ALA A 85 -1.08 4.42 -7.98
C ALA A 85 -0.07 4.62 -6.83
N VAL A 86 0.66 3.58 -6.44
CA VAL A 86 1.59 3.61 -5.30
C VAL A 86 3.00 3.97 -5.78
N PRO A 87 3.71 4.92 -5.15
CA PRO A 87 5.09 5.22 -5.50
C PRO A 87 6.03 4.04 -5.18
N THR A 88 7.06 3.86 -6.01
CA THR A 88 8.10 2.84 -5.80
C THR A 88 9.23 3.36 -4.92
N ASN A 89 9.89 2.45 -4.21
CA ASN A 89 11.03 2.73 -3.35
C ASN A 89 10.76 3.73 -2.22
N GLU A 90 9.52 3.81 -1.78
CA GLU A 90 9.11 4.65 -0.64
C GLU A 90 8.45 3.81 0.45
N CYS A 91 8.67 4.21 1.71
CA CYS A 91 7.93 3.69 2.85
C CYS A 91 6.58 4.40 2.94
N ILE A 92 5.51 3.64 2.87
CA ILE A 92 4.15 4.18 2.84
C ILE A 92 3.41 3.75 4.10
N ALA A 93 3.00 4.75 4.88
CA ALA A 93 2.10 4.51 6.00
C ALA A 93 0.70 4.21 5.50
N SER A 94 0.19 3.02 5.80
CA SER A 94 -1.15 2.61 5.34
C SER A 94 -2.29 3.32 6.06
N GLY A 95 -2.01 3.92 7.22
CA GLY A 95 -3.01 4.52 8.09
C GLY A 95 -3.83 3.51 8.91
N ILE A 96 -3.55 2.22 8.77
CA ILE A 96 -4.21 1.14 9.50
C ILE A 96 -3.19 0.16 10.06
N ASN A 97 -3.55 -0.50 11.17
CA ASN A 97 -2.81 -1.66 11.65
C ASN A 97 -3.43 -2.92 11.04
N TYR A 98 -2.62 -3.74 10.37
CA TYR A 98 -3.12 -4.95 9.73
C TYR A 98 -2.47 -6.22 10.30
N GLN A 99 -3.23 -7.29 10.29
CA GLN A 99 -2.84 -8.63 10.78
C GLN A 99 -2.65 -9.64 9.65
N SER A 100 -3.19 -9.33 8.47
CA SER A 100 -2.93 -10.09 7.26
C SER A 100 -2.87 -9.19 6.03
N ILE A 101 -2.19 -9.68 4.99
CA ILE A 101 -1.91 -8.97 3.76
C ILE A 101 -2.06 -9.92 2.57
N ALA A 102 -2.58 -9.43 1.46
CA ALA A 102 -2.68 -10.18 0.22
C ALA A 102 -2.51 -9.24 -0.98
N ILE A 103 -2.19 -9.80 -2.13
CA ILE A 103 -2.23 -9.11 -3.42
C ILE A 103 -3.28 -9.80 -4.27
N SER A 104 -4.33 -9.08 -4.64
CA SER A 104 -5.35 -9.58 -5.56
C SER A 104 -4.95 -9.22 -6.99
N GLN A 105 -4.74 -10.22 -7.84
CA GLN A 105 -4.41 -10.05 -9.24
C GLN A 105 -5.26 -11.02 -10.09
N PRO A 106 -6.18 -10.50 -10.92
CA PRO A 106 -7.08 -11.35 -11.72
C PRO A 106 -6.36 -12.31 -12.68
N SER A 107 -5.24 -11.87 -13.28
CA SER A 107 -4.46 -12.68 -14.22
C SER A 107 -3.67 -13.82 -13.55
N ASN A 108 -3.37 -13.69 -12.26
CA ASN A 108 -2.55 -14.64 -11.48
C ASN A 108 -1.14 -14.87 -12.08
N GLU A 109 -0.62 -13.92 -12.84
CA GLU A 109 0.69 -14.02 -13.49
C GLU A 109 1.87 -13.67 -12.57
N GLY A 110 1.56 -13.07 -11.42
CA GLY A 110 2.55 -12.50 -10.51
C GLY A 110 2.92 -11.06 -10.91
N LEU A 111 3.83 -10.48 -10.14
CA LEU A 111 4.29 -9.11 -10.35
C LEU A 111 5.78 -9.10 -10.68
N PRO A 112 6.25 -8.26 -11.62
CA PRO A 112 7.67 -8.12 -11.95
C PRO A 112 8.43 -7.26 -10.92
N PHE A 113 7.75 -6.75 -9.88
CA PHE A 113 8.29 -5.95 -8.79
C PHE A 113 7.93 -6.56 -7.43
N GLY A 114 8.69 -6.21 -6.41
CA GLY A 114 8.45 -6.66 -5.03
C GLY A 114 7.39 -5.81 -4.33
N VAL A 115 6.50 -6.44 -3.59
CA VAL A 115 5.60 -5.79 -2.62
C VAL A 115 5.96 -6.28 -1.23
N PHE A 116 6.09 -5.37 -0.28
CA PHE A 116 6.62 -5.63 1.05
C PHE A 116 5.69 -5.07 2.11
N GLY A 117 5.42 -5.87 3.13
CA GLY A 117 4.81 -5.40 4.37
C GLY A 117 5.86 -5.03 5.41
N SER A 118 5.52 -4.12 6.33
CA SER A 118 6.42 -3.64 7.37
C SER A 118 5.69 -3.31 8.67
N PRO A 119 6.34 -3.50 9.82
CA PRO A 119 5.95 -2.85 11.07
C PRO A 119 5.99 -1.33 10.94
N PRO A 120 5.40 -0.58 11.90
CA PRO A 120 5.42 0.88 11.88
C PRO A 120 6.82 1.47 11.74
N GLY A 121 6.96 2.46 10.86
CA GLY A 121 8.23 3.16 10.58
C GLY A 121 9.17 2.42 9.65
N CYS A 122 8.71 1.42 8.90
CA CYS A 122 9.49 0.68 7.91
C CYS A 122 10.83 0.14 8.46
N THR A 123 10.82 -0.35 9.68
CA THR A 123 12.03 -0.82 10.38
C THR A 123 12.54 -2.17 9.86
N SER A 124 11.68 -2.93 9.22
CA SER A 124 12.00 -4.21 8.56
C SER A 124 10.97 -4.49 7.48
N PHE A 125 11.35 -5.23 6.45
CA PHE A 125 10.47 -5.54 5.32
C PHE A 125 10.33 -7.04 5.13
N VAL A 126 9.11 -7.49 4.89
CA VAL A 126 8.82 -8.87 4.52
C VAL A 126 8.16 -8.87 3.16
N GLN A 127 8.78 -9.53 2.19
CA GLN A 127 8.24 -9.63 0.84
C GLN A 127 6.98 -10.51 0.83
N ILE A 128 5.99 -10.10 0.08
CA ILE A 128 4.79 -10.91 -0.22
C ILE A 128 5.15 -11.85 -1.37
N PRO A 129 5.22 -13.17 -1.14
CA PRO A 129 5.83 -14.08 -2.11
C PRO A 129 4.99 -14.34 -3.36
N ALA A 130 3.66 -14.28 -3.25
CA ALA A 130 2.78 -14.62 -4.35
C ALA A 130 1.49 -13.81 -4.31
N VAL A 131 0.92 -13.58 -5.48
CA VAL A 131 -0.42 -13.00 -5.64
C VAL A 131 -1.50 -14.04 -5.27
N ASN A 132 -2.72 -13.57 -5.03
CA ASN A 132 -3.90 -14.38 -4.72
C ASN A 132 -3.70 -15.37 -3.56
N THR A 133 -2.83 -15.00 -2.63
CA THR A 133 -2.56 -15.75 -1.39
C THR A 133 -2.68 -14.80 -0.21
N CYS A 134 -3.34 -15.22 0.85
CA CYS A 134 -3.49 -14.47 2.09
C CYS A 134 -2.34 -14.82 3.05
N TYR A 135 -1.63 -13.81 3.53
CA TYR A 135 -0.52 -13.97 4.45
C TYR A 135 -0.86 -13.35 5.80
N ASN A 136 -0.93 -14.17 6.85
CA ASN A 136 -0.95 -13.65 8.21
C ASN A 136 0.45 -13.16 8.58
N VAL A 137 0.57 -11.92 9.04
CA VAL A 137 1.88 -11.34 9.42
C VAL A 137 2.22 -11.67 10.87
N SER A 138 3.48 -12.00 11.13
CA SER A 138 3.96 -12.32 12.48
C SER A 138 5.36 -11.74 12.71
N PRO A 139 5.60 -11.01 13.84
CA PRO A 139 4.60 -10.58 14.83
C PRO A 139 3.68 -9.48 14.28
N ALA A 140 2.38 -9.61 14.52
CA ALA A 140 1.39 -8.58 14.19
C ALA A 140 1.32 -7.52 15.31
N PRO A 141 0.81 -6.29 15.01
CA PRO A 141 0.38 -5.83 13.70
C PRO A 141 1.51 -5.21 12.86
N PHE A 142 1.34 -5.21 11.54
CA PHE A 142 2.07 -4.35 10.63
C PHE A 142 1.24 -3.07 10.36
N ALA A 143 1.90 -2.02 9.84
CA ALA A 143 1.23 -0.74 9.58
C ALA A 143 1.69 -0.06 8.28
N ASP A 144 2.85 -0.43 7.77
CA ASP A 144 3.47 0.21 6.63
C ASP A 144 3.71 -0.81 5.51
N TYR A 145 3.95 -0.31 4.30
CA TYR A 145 4.28 -1.13 3.15
C TYR A 145 5.18 -0.39 2.16
N ALA A 146 5.79 -1.11 1.24
CA ALA A 146 6.61 -0.55 0.17
C ALA A 146 6.50 -1.39 -1.10
N ILE A 147 6.85 -0.77 -2.24
CA ILE A 147 7.03 -1.42 -3.54
C ILE A 147 8.46 -1.14 -4.00
N ALA A 148 9.20 -2.15 -4.46
CA ALA A 148 10.56 -2.01 -4.96
C ALA A 148 10.87 -3.02 -6.08
#